data_6ec4ddd4e5526747cb9077be6e650418
#
_entry.id   6ec4ddd4e5526747cb9077be6e650418
#
_cell.length_a   1.000
_cell.length_b   1.000
_cell.length_c   1.000
_cell.angle_alpha   90.00
_cell.angle_beta   90.00
_cell.angle_gamma   90.00
#
_symmetry.space_group_name_H-M   'P 1'
#
loop_
_entity.id
_entity.type
_entity.pdbx_description
1 polymer ?
#
loop_
_entity_poly.entity_id
_entity_poly.type
_entity_poly.pdbx_seq_one_letter_code
_entity_poly.pdbx_strand_id
1 'polypeptide(L)'
;MTSNTFTADSALAALRSTQAKGPPPPPLEQAAFDTAHSAIHAALPQGAEALLDATAKAWERADRLWETIRATPAFALGTRPSACRRGCGWCCHQRVGAAAVEVLTMARALRQRPQALAALAAWQPGQPCAFLKDGACSVYDVRPLKCRSLWHMDERHCMGKYAGLPAFGAVPSADFQLEPKMIYEGALKGLALPLIKAGRDCPGLELMPALRAVIDHADAAERWAAGEKVFPEQARLDWFPAPAKTKAKTAVKRKGR
;
A
#
# COMPACT_ATOMS: atom_id res chain seq x y z
N MET A 1 -22.55 -18.76 9.77
CA MET A 1 -21.64 -17.75 9.25
C MET A 1 -20.23 -18.16 9.61
N THR A 2 -19.51 -18.82 8.71
CA THR A 2 -18.14 -19.30 8.96
C THR A 2 -17.19 -18.14 8.69
N SER A 3 -16.59 -17.61 9.75
CA SER A 3 -15.52 -16.60 9.66
C SER A 3 -14.33 -17.22 8.90
N ASN A 4 -14.09 -16.73 7.70
CA ASN A 4 -12.95 -17.11 6.89
C ASN A 4 -11.73 -16.38 7.49
N THR A 5 -11.06 -17.01 8.44
CA THR A 5 -9.81 -16.49 9.02
C THR A 5 -8.74 -16.54 7.93
N PHE A 6 -8.37 -15.36 7.42
CA PHE A 6 -7.23 -15.16 6.54
C PHE A 6 -5.96 -15.46 7.33
N THR A 7 -5.30 -16.59 7.05
CA THR A 7 -4.07 -16.98 7.74
C THR A 7 -2.83 -16.48 6.98
N ALA A 8 -1.71 -16.32 7.69
CA ALA A 8 -0.42 -15.98 7.09
C ALA A 8 -0.05 -16.96 5.96
N ASP A 9 -0.43 -18.23 6.09
CA ASP A 9 -0.21 -19.26 5.08
C ASP A 9 -1.00 -19.03 3.79
N SER A 10 -2.25 -18.53 3.88
CA SER A 10 -3.05 -18.21 2.70
C SER A 10 -2.50 -16.97 1.97
N ALA A 11 -1.99 -15.98 2.70
CA ALA A 11 -1.32 -14.81 2.13
C ALA A 11 0.01 -15.20 1.46
N LEU A 12 0.81 -16.04 2.10
CA LEU A 12 2.05 -16.60 1.54
C LEU A 12 1.78 -17.47 0.32
N ALA A 13 0.74 -18.30 0.34
CA ALA A 13 0.35 -19.11 -0.81
C ALA A 13 -0.10 -18.25 -1.99
N ALA A 14 -0.87 -17.19 -1.75
CA ALA A 14 -1.28 -16.23 -2.79
C ALA A 14 -0.07 -15.49 -3.38
N LEU A 15 0.86 -15.00 -2.56
CA LEU A 15 2.09 -14.35 -3.01
C LEU A 15 2.99 -15.30 -3.79
N ARG A 16 3.16 -16.55 -3.33
CA ARG A 16 3.94 -17.58 -4.04
C ARG A 16 3.28 -18.00 -5.35
N SER A 17 1.95 -18.10 -5.42
CA SER A 17 1.25 -18.47 -6.64
C SER A 17 1.30 -17.40 -7.71
N THR A 18 1.33 -16.11 -7.33
CA THR A 18 1.53 -15.00 -8.26
C THR A 18 2.97 -14.87 -8.74
N GLN A 19 3.96 -15.23 -7.91
CA GLN A 19 5.37 -15.22 -8.30
C GLN A 19 5.80 -16.44 -9.13
N ALA A 20 5.18 -17.62 -8.90
CA ALA A 20 5.62 -18.88 -9.52
C ALA A 20 5.09 -19.13 -10.93
N LYS A 21 4.16 -18.33 -11.45
CA LYS A 21 3.47 -18.59 -12.73
C LYS A 21 3.54 -17.46 -13.76
N GLY A 22 4.18 -16.34 -13.42
CA GLY A 22 4.31 -15.18 -14.30
C GLY A 22 5.73 -15.00 -14.84
N PRO A 23 5.93 -14.12 -15.83
CA PRO A 23 7.27 -13.68 -16.21
C PRO A 23 7.95 -13.03 -15.01
N PRO A 24 9.31 -13.01 -14.96
CA PRO A 24 10.04 -12.35 -13.88
C PRO A 24 9.59 -10.89 -13.77
N PRO A 25 9.53 -10.34 -12.54
CA PRO A 25 9.13 -8.96 -12.35
C PRO A 25 10.08 -8.01 -13.09
N PRO A 26 9.57 -6.86 -13.57
CA PRO A 26 10.41 -5.87 -14.23
C PRO A 26 11.60 -5.46 -13.33
N PRO A 27 12.77 -5.16 -13.91
CA PRO A 27 14.00 -4.87 -13.13
C PRO A 27 13.82 -3.77 -12.07
N LEU A 28 12.98 -2.75 -12.35
CA LEU A 28 12.66 -1.68 -11.40
C LEU A 28 11.86 -2.16 -10.19
N GLU A 29 10.87 -3.01 -10.42
CA GLU A 29 10.08 -3.62 -9.37
C GLU A 29 10.95 -4.52 -8.49
N GLN A 30 11.81 -5.33 -9.11
CA GLN A 30 12.72 -6.21 -8.39
C GLN A 30 13.73 -5.43 -7.55
N ALA A 31 14.36 -4.39 -8.09
CA ALA A 31 15.32 -3.56 -7.36
C ALA A 31 14.68 -2.87 -6.12
N ALA A 32 13.47 -2.36 -6.28
CA ALA A 32 12.73 -1.76 -5.18
C ALA A 32 12.31 -2.80 -4.14
N PHE A 33 11.87 -3.99 -4.59
CA PHE A 33 11.56 -5.12 -3.73
C PHE A 33 12.77 -5.55 -2.90
N ASP A 34 13.91 -5.83 -3.53
CA ASP A 34 15.11 -6.34 -2.85
C ASP A 34 15.61 -5.36 -1.80
N THR A 35 15.55 -4.06 -2.12
CA THR A 35 15.96 -2.99 -1.21
C THR A 35 15.09 -2.96 0.05
N ALA A 36 13.77 -2.98 -0.12
CA ALA A 36 12.83 -2.95 1.00
C ALA A 36 12.85 -4.27 1.79
N HIS A 37 12.90 -5.41 1.09
CA HIS A 37 12.97 -6.74 1.70
C HIS A 37 14.19 -6.90 2.60
N SER A 38 15.37 -6.53 2.11
CA SER A 38 16.62 -6.63 2.89
C SER A 38 16.59 -5.73 4.11
N ALA A 39 16.03 -4.52 3.99
CA ALA A 39 15.93 -3.58 5.10
C ALA A 39 15.01 -4.11 6.21
N ILE A 40 13.82 -4.63 5.87
CA ILE A 40 12.90 -5.20 6.86
C ILE A 40 13.45 -6.49 7.45
N HIS A 41 14.04 -7.37 6.63
CA HIS A 41 14.62 -8.61 7.12
C HIS A 41 15.72 -8.34 8.17
N ALA A 42 16.58 -7.34 7.94
CA ALA A 42 17.61 -6.94 8.90
C ALA A 42 17.03 -6.29 10.18
N ALA A 43 15.89 -5.61 10.09
CA ALA A 43 15.26 -4.93 11.22
C ALA A 43 14.42 -5.88 12.11
N LEU A 44 13.95 -7.02 11.56
CA LEU A 44 13.08 -7.97 12.27
C LEU A 44 13.59 -8.37 13.68
N PRO A 45 14.86 -8.76 13.87
CA PRO A 45 15.36 -9.15 15.19
C PRO A 45 15.60 -7.96 16.14
N GLN A 46 15.52 -6.73 15.63
CA GLN A 46 15.81 -5.50 16.38
C GLN A 46 14.56 -4.87 17.02
N GLY A 47 13.36 -5.39 16.72
CA GLY A 47 12.11 -4.94 17.32
C GLY A 47 11.34 -3.88 16.53
N ALA A 48 10.31 -3.33 17.16
CA ALA A 48 9.34 -2.46 16.53
C ALA A 48 9.95 -1.19 15.93
N GLU A 49 10.70 -0.43 16.72
CA GLU A 49 11.28 0.84 16.29
C GLU A 49 12.18 0.67 15.06
N ALA A 50 13.02 -0.38 15.03
CA ALA A 50 13.85 -0.69 13.87
C ALA A 50 13.03 -1.01 12.62
N LEU A 51 11.90 -1.69 12.77
CA LEU A 51 10.97 -1.96 11.65
C LEU A 51 10.34 -0.67 11.12
N LEU A 52 9.93 0.25 12.00
CA LEU A 52 9.39 1.55 11.58
C LEU A 52 10.45 2.39 10.88
N ASP A 53 11.69 2.41 11.39
CA ASP A 53 12.80 3.13 10.74
C ASP A 53 13.17 2.53 9.39
N ALA A 54 13.21 1.20 9.29
CA ALA A 54 13.48 0.51 8.03
C ALA A 54 12.39 0.82 6.99
N THR A 55 11.13 0.93 7.41
CA THR A 55 10.00 1.30 6.56
C THR A 55 10.14 2.74 6.05
N ALA A 56 10.44 3.70 6.92
CA ALA A 56 10.67 5.08 6.52
C ALA A 56 11.83 5.20 5.52
N LYS A 57 12.95 4.51 5.78
CA LYS A 57 14.10 4.44 4.86
C LYS A 57 13.75 3.79 3.53
N ALA A 58 12.84 2.78 3.52
CA ALA A 58 12.38 2.16 2.29
C ALA A 58 11.56 3.15 1.44
N TRP A 59 10.71 3.97 2.06
CA TRP A 59 10.00 5.06 1.37
C TRP A 59 10.96 6.04 0.71
N GLU A 60 11.96 6.53 1.45
CA GLU A 60 12.96 7.46 0.93
C GLU A 60 13.77 6.86 -0.23
N ARG A 61 14.12 5.58 -0.15
CA ARG A 61 14.86 4.89 -1.22
C ARG A 61 14.02 4.70 -2.47
N ALA A 62 12.74 4.37 -2.33
CA ALA A 62 11.80 4.29 -3.44
C ALA A 62 11.61 5.66 -4.11
N ASP A 63 11.47 6.73 -3.32
CA ASP A 63 11.40 8.10 -3.84
C ASP A 63 12.68 8.48 -4.59
N ARG A 64 13.86 8.21 -4.02
CA ARG A 64 15.14 8.49 -4.71
C ARG A 64 15.29 7.71 -6.01
N LEU A 65 14.89 6.45 -6.02
CA LEU A 65 14.93 5.64 -7.25
C LEU A 65 14.04 6.25 -8.34
N TRP A 66 12.82 6.65 -7.97
CA TRP A 66 11.91 7.32 -8.89
C TRP A 66 12.48 8.65 -9.39
N GLU A 67 12.98 9.51 -8.50
CA GLU A 67 13.59 10.79 -8.86
C GLU A 67 14.79 10.61 -9.80
N THR A 68 15.61 9.60 -9.55
CA THR A 68 16.75 9.26 -10.43
C THR A 68 16.28 8.89 -11.82
N ILE A 69 15.27 8.04 -11.94
CA ILE A 69 14.77 7.58 -13.24
C ILE A 69 14.14 8.71 -14.01
N ARG A 70 13.27 9.50 -13.39
CA ARG A 70 12.58 10.59 -14.08
C ARG A 70 13.50 11.73 -14.49
N ALA A 71 14.68 11.85 -13.86
CA ALA A 71 15.69 12.83 -14.23
C ALA A 71 16.56 12.38 -15.43
N THR A 72 16.45 11.13 -15.89
CA THR A 72 17.21 10.66 -17.04
C THR A 72 16.70 11.29 -18.34
N PRO A 73 17.62 11.70 -19.26
CA PRO A 73 17.20 12.21 -20.56
C PRO A 73 16.35 11.23 -21.36
N ALA A 74 16.65 9.94 -21.29
CA ALA A 74 15.87 8.90 -21.95
C ALA A 74 14.43 8.87 -21.50
N PHE A 75 14.17 9.01 -20.19
CA PHE A 75 12.82 9.07 -19.64
C PHE A 75 12.11 10.36 -20.07
N ALA A 76 12.78 11.51 -19.97
CA ALA A 76 12.22 12.81 -20.32
C ALA A 76 11.82 12.92 -21.81
N LEU A 77 12.59 12.27 -22.71
CA LEU A 77 12.30 12.23 -24.15
C LEU A 77 11.21 11.22 -24.52
N GLY A 78 11.10 10.11 -23.77
CA GLY A 78 10.22 8.98 -24.09
C GLY A 78 8.83 9.05 -23.45
N THR A 79 8.60 9.95 -22.50
CA THR A 79 7.37 9.99 -21.71
C THR A 79 6.68 11.34 -21.74
N ARG A 80 5.35 11.31 -21.66
CA ARG A 80 4.57 12.53 -21.41
C ARG A 80 4.81 13.00 -19.98
N PRO A 81 4.91 14.33 -19.73
CA PRO A 81 5.05 14.84 -18.37
C PRO A 81 3.87 14.39 -17.48
N SER A 82 4.18 14.01 -16.25
CA SER A 82 3.14 13.72 -15.27
C SER A 82 2.39 14.98 -14.85
N ALA A 83 1.07 14.88 -14.77
CA ALA A 83 0.25 15.91 -14.14
C ALA A 83 0.32 15.86 -12.61
N CYS A 84 0.75 14.71 -12.04
CA CYS A 84 0.91 14.55 -10.60
C CYS A 84 2.09 15.35 -10.08
N ARG A 85 1.82 16.15 -9.06
CA ARG A 85 2.80 17.03 -8.41
C ARG A 85 2.42 17.25 -6.94
N ARG A 86 3.31 17.79 -6.16
CA ARG A 86 2.94 18.32 -4.84
C ARG A 86 1.86 19.38 -5.01
N GLY A 87 0.76 19.26 -4.27
CA GLY A 87 -0.43 20.12 -4.43
C GLY A 87 -1.54 19.51 -5.28
N CYS A 88 -1.33 18.37 -5.93
CA CYS A 88 -2.41 17.61 -6.55
C CYS A 88 -3.08 16.70 -5.52
N GLY A 89 -4.33 16.96 -5.18
CA GLY A 89 -5.07 16.25 -4.12
C GLY A 89 -6.16 15.29 -4.59
N TRP A 90 -6.35 15.08 -5.88
CA TRP A 90 -7.47 14.30 -6.41
C TRP A 90 -7.50 12.84 -5.92
N CYS A 91 -6.35 12.19 -5.80
CA CYS A 91 -6.27 10.82 -5.28
C CYS A 91 -6.63 10.72 -3.78
N CYS A 92 -6.68 11.83 -3.04
CA CYS A 92 -7.13 11.87 -1.65
C CYS A 92 -8.65 11.67 -1.50
N HIS A 93 -9.41 11.68 -2.58
CA HIS A 93 -10.86 11.40 -2.57
C HIS A 93 -11.19 9.90 -2.72
N GLN A 94 -10.19 9.05 -2.82
CA GLN A 94 -10.37 7.59 -2.84
C GLN A 94 -9.94 6.92 -1.54
N ARG A 95 -10.45 5.73 -1.30
CA ARG A 95 -9.95 4.85 -0.23
C ARG A 95 -8.51 4.43 -0.56
N VAL A 96 -7.62 4.59 0.38
CA VAL A 96 -6.19 4.24 0.21
C VAL A 96 -5.87 3.05 1.08
N GLY A 97 -5.24 2.06 0.49
CA GLY A 97 -4.70 0.95 1.23
C GLY A 97 -3.26 1.16 1.66
N ALA A 98 -2.88 0.56 2.79
CA ALA A 98 -1.52 0.56 3.31
C ALA A 98 -1.19 -0.78 3.98
N ALA A 99 0.09 -1.12 4.07
CA ALA A 99 0.53 -2.25 4.89
C ALA A 99 0.53 -1.87 6.38
N ALA A 100 0.38 -2.87 7.26
CA ALA A 100 0.36 -2.67 8.71
C ALA A 100 1.57 -1.86 9.21
N VAL A 101 2.78 -2.21 8.77
CA VAL A 101 4.00 -1.50 9.16
C VAL A 101 4.01 -0.05 8.67
N GLU A 102 3.42 0.24 7.51
CA GLU A 102 3.30 1.62 7.01
C GLU A 102 2.36 2.46 7.88
N VAL A 103 1.22 1.88 8.29
CA VAL A 103 0.26 2.56 9.18
C VAL A 103 0.93 2.89 10.51
N LEU A 104 1.67 1.95 11.11
CA LEU A 104 2.39 2.16 12.37
C LEU A 104 3.50 3.20 12.23
N THR A 105 4.28 3.16 11.14
CA THR A 105 5.31 4.17 10.83
C THR A 105 4.69 5.56 10.70
N MET A 106 3.58 5.64 10.00
CA MET A 106 2.84 6.89 9.82
C MET A 106 2.26 7.39 11.13
N ALA A 107 1.65 6.52 11.95
CA ALA A 107 1.12 6.87 13.27
C ALA A 107 2.21 7.44 14.19
N ARG A 108 3.40 6.83 14.23
CA ARG A 108 4.54 7.35 14.97
C ARG A 108 4.89 8.80 14.56
N ALA A 109 4.97 9.05 13.26
CA ALA A 109 5.29 10.38 12.74
C ALA A 109 4.17 11.42 13.01
N LEU A 110 2.90 10.99 12.93
CA LEU A 110 1.74 11.86 13.10
C LEU A 110 1.55 12.29 14.57
N ARG A 111 1.95 11.49 15.54
CA ARG A 111 1.88 11.85 16.98
C ARG A 111 2.64 13.14 17.30
N GLN A 112 3.60 13.52 16.48
CA GLN A 112 4.36 14.77 16.61
C GLN A 112 3.73 15.95 15.83
N ARG A 113 2.51 15.78 15.28
CA ARG A 113 1.85 16.74 14.37
C ARG A 113 0.44 17.08 14.86
N PRO A 114 0.26 18.02 15.79
CA PRO A 114 -1.05 18.30 16.41
C PRO A 114 -2.16 18.59 15.37
N GLN A 115 -1.84 19.29 14.29
CA GLN A 115 -2.80 19.60 13.23
C GLN A 115 -3.25 18.34 12.47
N ALA A 116 -2.36 17.39 12.23
CA ALA A 116 -2.70 16.12 11.59
C ALA A 116 -3.53 15.23 12.53
N LEU A 117 -3.23 15.22 13.83
CA LEU A 117 -4.03 14.53 14.84
C LEU A 117 -5.45 15.08 14.90
N ALA A 118 -5.61 16.40 14.96
CA ALA A 118 -6.93 17.05 14.96
C ALA A 118 -7.72 16.73 13.67
N ALA A 119 -7.06 16.76 12.51
CA ALA A 119 -7.71 16.39 11.24
C ALA A 119 -8.14 14.93 11.22
N LEU A 120 -7.32 14.00 11.70
CA LEU A 120 -7.63 12.59 11.78
C LEU A 120 -8.79 12.33 12.76
N ALA A 121 -8.81 13.00 13.91
CA ALA A 121 -9.89 12.89 14.89
C ALA A 121 -11.24 13.38 14.35
N ALA A 122 -11.24 14.44 13.56
CA ALA A 122 -12.44 15.01 12.94
C ALA A 122 -12.94 14.20 11.73
N TRP A 123 -12.11 13.34 11.14
CA TRP A 123 -12.48 12.61 9.92
C TRP A 123 -13.62 11.61 10.16
N GLN A 124 -14.53 11.51 9.18
CA GLN A 124 -15.64 10.56 9.16
C GLN A 124 -15.58 9.65 7.94
N PRO A 125 -16.08 8.41 8.03
CA PRO A 125 -16.19 7.50 6.88
C PRO A 125 -16.96 8.16 5.72
N GLY A 126 -16.45 7.96 4.50
CA GLY A 126 -17.02 8.53 3.28
C GLY A 126 -16.47 9.92 2.92
N GLN A 127 -15.76 10.57 3.82
CA GLN A 127 -15.08 11.82 3.52
C GLN A 127 -13.76 11.56 2.76
N PRO A 128 -13.22 12.56 2.05
CA PRO A 128 -11.85 12.54 1.57
C PRO A 128 -10.85 12.27 2.69
N CYS A 129 -9.62 11.93 2.33
CA CYS A 129 -8.53 11.71 3.27
C CYS A 129 -8.42 12.87 4.27
N ALA A 130 -8.32 12.60 5.57
CA ALA A 130 -8.19 13.61 6.63
C ALA A 130 -7.06 14.61 6.39
N PHE A 131 -6.03 14.21 5.66
CA PHE A 131 -4.83 15.02 5.41
C PHE A 131 -4.91 15.85 4.13
N LEU A 132 -6.05 15.84 3.43
CA LEU A 132 -6.31 16.74 2.31
C LEU A 132 -6.65 18.13 2.87
N LYS A 133 -5.75 19.09 2.67
CA LYS A 133 -5.92 20.48 3.08
C LYS A 133 -5.59 21.39 1.91
N ASP A 134 -6.50 22.29 1.57
CA ASP A 134 -6.33 23.28 0.49
C ASP A 134 -5.86 22.64 -0.84
N GLY A 135 -6.44 21.49 -1.20
CA GLY A 135 -6.10 20.74 -2.41
C GLY A 135 -4.78 19.95 -2.33
N ALA A 136 -4.07 19.96 -1.21
CA ALA A 136 -2.77 19.32 -1.05
C ALA A 136 -2.75 18.34 0.14
N CYS A 137 -1.85 17.36 0.08
CA CYS A 137 -1.59 16.47 1.21
C CYS A 137 -0.73 17.18 2.27
N SER A 138 -1.29 17.39 3.47
CA SER A 138 -0.59 18.04 4.60
C SER A 138 0.49 17.19 5.25
N VAL A 139 0.53 15.88 4.94
CA VAL A 139 1.49 14.90 5.46
C VAL A 139 2.27 14.22 4.32
N TYR A 140 2.62 15.01 3.29
CA TYR A 140 3.18 14.52 2.03
C TYR A 140 4.43 13.65 2.19
N ASP A 141 5.28 13.96 3.15
CA ASP A 141 6.54 13.29 3.46
C ASP A 141 6.36 11.88 4.05
N VAL A 142 5.27 11.65 4.79
CA VAL A 142 4.97 10.36 5.44
C VAL A 142 3.86 9.55 4.75
N ARG A 143 3.55 9.87 3.50
CA ARG A 143 2.56 9.13 2.71
C ARG A 143 2.98 7.66 2.53
N PRO A 144 2.03 6.70 2.60
CA PRO A 144 2.31 5.32 2.31
C PRO A 144 2.63 5.11 0.82
N LEU A 145 3.27 4.00 0.50
CA LEU A 145 3.73 3.68 -0.86
C LEU A 145 2.60 3.72 -1.89
N LYS A 146 1.39 3.35 -1.51
CA LYS A 146 0.24 3.43 -2.42
C LYS A 146 -0.08 4.86 -2.84
N CYS A 147 0.01 5.83 -1.94
CA CYS A 147 -0.15 7.25 -2.29
C CYS A 147 0.98 7.76 -3.20
N ARG A 148 2.17 7.18 -3.08
CA ARG A 148 3.35 7.52 -3.88
C ARG A 148 3.31 6.92 -5.28
N SER A 149 2.59 5.80 -5.46
CA SER A 149 2.55 5.03 -6.72
C SER A 149 1.63 5.65 -7.80
N LEU A 150 0.77 6.58 -7.42
CA LEU A 150 -0.22 7.16 -8.33
C LEU A 150 0.39 8.35 -9.07
N TRP A 151 0.81 8.12 -10.31
CA TRP A 151 1.35 9.14 -11.21
C TRP A 151 0.57 9.11 -12.51
N HIS A 152 -0.29 10.10 -12.71
CA HIS A 152 -1.16 10.21 -13.85
C HIS A 152 -0.66 11.30 -14.82
N MET A 153 -0.86 11.12 -16.11
CA MET A 153 -0.43 12.08 -17.15
C MET A 153 -1.43 13.21 -17.35
N ASP A 154 -2.67 13.04 -16.89
CA ASP A 154 -3.73 14.03 -17.02
C ASP A 154 -4.59 14.11 -15.75
N GLU A 155 -4.53 15.22 -15.04
CA GLU A 155 -5.29 15.43 -13.80
C GLU A 155 -6.81 15.48 -14.02
N ARG A 156 -7.29 15.81 -15.23
CA ARG A 156 -8.73 15.83 -15.55
C ARG A 156 -9.37 14.47 -15.40
N HIS A 157 -8.64 13.40 -15.71
CA HIS A 157 -9.09 12.03 -15.49
C HIS A 157 -9.28 11.72 -14.00
N CYS A 158 -8.35 12.19 -13.16
CA CYS A 158 -8.47 12.05 -11.72
C CYS A 158 -9.65 12.85 -11.16
N MET A 159 -9.84 14.09 -11.64
CA MET A 159 -10.98 14.92 -11.27
C MET A 159 -12.30 14.22 -11.56
N GLY A 160 -12.46 13.68 -12.77
CA GLY A 160 -13.68 12.96 -13.17
C GLY A 160 -13.92 11.72 -12.33
N LYS A 161 -12.90 10.90 -12.15
CA LYS A 161 -13.00 9.65 -11.42
C LYS A 161 -13.32 9.83 -9.93
N TYR A 162 -12.70 10.81 -9.28
CA TYR A 162 -12.77 10.96 -7.82
C TYR A 162 -13.75 12.04 -7.37
N ALA A 163 -14.07 13.02 -8.21
CA ALA A 163 -15.10 14.02 -7.94
C ALA A 163 -16.50 13.62 -8.42
N GLY A 164 -16.64 12.43 -9.02
CA GLY A 164 -17.93 11.95 -9.52
C GLY A 164 -18.49 12.73 -10.71
N LEU A 165 -17.65 13.47 -11.43
CA LEU A 165 -18.06 14.22 -12.59
C LEU A 165 -18.28 13.30 -13.80
N PRO A 166 -19.50 13.25 -14.39
CA PRO A 166 -19.83 12.25 -15.41
C PRO A 166 -19.06 12.40 -16.73
N ALA A 167 -18.40 13.54 -16.96
CA ALA A 167 -17.73 13.85 -18.22
C ALA A 167 -16.42 13.08 -18.47
N PHE A 168 -15.86 12.41 -17.49
CA PHE A 168 -14.49 11.88 -17.58
C PHE A 168 -14.34 10.36 -17.50
N GLY A 169 -15.42 9.61 -17.37
CA GLY A 169 -15.40 8.14 -17.46
C GLY A 169 -14.38 7.42 -16.58
N ALA A 170 -14.13 6.14 -16.86
CA ALA A 170 -13.03 5.41 -16.25
C ALA A 170 -11.69 5.94 -16.78
N VAL A 171 -10.74 6.21 -15.86
CA VAL A 171 -9.38 6.59 -16.26
C VAL A 171 -8.72 5.39 -16.94
N PRO A 172 -8.32 5.47 -18.21
CA PRO A 172 -7.60 4.39 -18.87
C PRO A 172 -6.31 4.07 -18.11
N SER A 173 -5.99 2.81 -17.93
CA SER A 173 -4.76 2.37 -17.27
C SER A 173 -3.50 2.84 -18.01
N ALA A 174 -3.60 3.09 -19.31
CA ALA A 174 -2.54 3.61 -20.15
C ALA A 174 -2.12 5.06 -19.81
N ASP A 175 -2.93 5.79 -19.07
CA ASP A 175 -2.62 7.16 -18.66
C ASP A 175 -1.80 7.24 -17.37
N PHE A 176 -1.49 6.12 -16.73
CA PHE A 176 -0.57 6.06 -15.61
C PHE A 176 0.86 5.81 -16.07
N GLN A 177 1.81 6.48 -15.42
CA GLN A 177 3.22 6.13 -15.54
C GLN A 177 3.47 4.79 -14.83
N LEU A 178 4.06 3.84 -15.54
CA LEU A 178 4.25 2.47 -15.04
C LEU A 178 5.45 2.39 -14.09
N GLU A 179 6.49 3.16 -14.34
CA GLU A 179 7.75 3.11 -13.58
C GLU A 179 7.54 3.41 -12.10
N PRO A 180 6.90 4.54 -11.69
CA PRO A 180 6.63 4.77 -10.28
C PRO A 180 5.72 3.68 -9.70
N LYS A 181 4.73 3.20 -10.46
CA LYS A 181 3.89 2.09 -10.02
C LYS A 181 4.72 0.84 -9.70
N MET A 182 5.62 0.43 -10.61
CA MET A 182 6.50 -0.73 -10.41
C MET A 182 7.40 -0.56 -9.18
N ILE A 183 8.03 0.62 -9.03
CA ILE A 183 8.92 0.91 -7.90
C ILE A 183 8.17 0.80 -6.57
N TYR A 184 7.05 1.50 -6.43
CA TYR A 184 6.35 1.55 -5.15
C TYR A 184 5.59 0.26 -4.82
N GLU A 185 5.08 -0.47 -5.82
CA GLU A 185 4.51 -1.80 -5.61
C GLU A 185 5.58 -2.85 -5.27
N GLY A 186 6.75 -2.78 -5.90
CA GLY A 186 7.90 -3.61 -5.53
C GLY A 186 8.34 -3.38 -4.09
N ALA A 187 8.51 -2.11 -3.71
CA ALA A 187 8.85 -1.75 -2.33
C ALA A 187 7.79 -2.25 -1.33
N LEU A 188 6.49 -2.09 -1.64
CA LEU A 188 5.39 -2.57 -0.78
C LEU A 188 5.45 -4.09 -0.57
N LYS A 189 5.67 -4.85 -1.63
CA LYS A 189 5.85 -6.31 -1.55
C LYS A 189 7.09 -6.67 -0.73
N GLY A 190 8.18 -5.90 -0.90
CA GLY A 190 9.42 -6.06 -0.14
C GLY A 190 9.24 -5.77 1.36
N LEU A 191 8.42 -4.79 1.74
CA LEU A 191 8.06 -4.54 3.13
C LEU A 191 7.23 -5.71 3.71
N ALA A 192 6.22 -6.16 2.99
CA ALA A 192 5.25 -7.12 3.51
C ALA A 192 5.80 -8.55 3.65
N LEU A 193 6.55 -9.04 2.66
CA LEU A 193 6.93 -10.44 2.59
C LEU A 193 7.77 -10.96 3.79
N PRO A 194 8.81 -10.26 4.28
CA PRO A 194 9.56 -10.70 5.46
C PRO A 194 8.70 -10.74 6.71
N LEU A 195 7.80 -9.77 6.88
CA LEU A 195 6.89 -9.68 8.01
C LEU A 195 5.89 -10.83 8.04
N ILE A 196 5.29 -11.14 6.88
CA ILE A 196 4.39 -12.28 6.73
C ILE A 196 5.13 -13.60 7.03
N LYS A 197 6.34 -13.77 6.50
CA LYS A 197 7.17 -14.97 6.77
C LYS A 197 7.54 -15.11 8.26
N ALA A 198 7.68 -13.98 8.96
CA ALA A 198 7.93 -13.95 10.41
C ALA A 198 6.63 -14.09 11.24
N GLY A 199 5.49 -14.38 10.61
CA GLY A 199 4.21 -14.59 11.31
C GLY A 199 3.56 -13.31 11.85
N ARG A 200 3.97 -12.13 11.36
CA ARG A 200 3.32 -10.87 11.75
C ARG A 200 1.96 -10.72 11.09
N ASP A 201 1.02 -10.08 11.81
CA ASP A 201 -0.29 -9.73 11.26
C ASP A 201 -0.13 -8.61 10.23
N CYS A 202 -0.15 -8.96 8.95
CA CYS A 202 0.10 -8.05 7.83
C CYS A 202 -1.09 -8.00 6.87
N PRO A 203 -2.29 -7.59 7.32
CA PRO A 203 -3.42 -7.38 6.42
C PRO A 203 -3.16 -6.19 5.50
N GLY A 204 -3.84 -6.14 4.36
CA GLY A 204 -4.11 -4.87 3.70
C GLY A 204 -5.03 -4.04 4.59
N LEU A 205 -4.75 -2.77 4.77
CA LEU A 205 -5.51 -1.89 5.65
C LEU A 205 -6.04 -0.68 4.90
N GLU A 206 -7.26 -0.27 5.17
CA GLU A 206 -7.74 1.06 4.79
C GLU A 206 -7.09 2.11 5.70
N LEU A 207 -6.39 3.06 5.11
CA LEU A 207 -5.48 3.97 5.82
C LEU A 207 -6.15 4.75 6.96
N MET A 208 -7.31 5.38 6.70
CA MET A 208 -7.93 6.24 7.70
C MET A 208 -8.47 5.48 8.91
N PRO A 209 -9.29 4.41 8.75
CA PRO A 209 -9.73 3.60 9.88
C PRO A 209 -8.57 2.95 10.63
N ALA A 210 -7.53 2.51 9.92
CA ALA A 210 -6.37 1.88 10.54
C ALA A 210 -5.54 2.86 11.38
N LEU A 211 -5.32 4.08 10.89
CA LEU A 211 -4.64 5.14 11.67
C LEU A 211 -5.44 5.50 12.91
N ARG A 212 -6.76 5.67 12.80
CA ARG A 212 -7.60 5.96 13.98
C ARG A 212 -7.54 4.87 15.05
N ALA A 213 -7.39 3.61 14.62
CA ALA A 213 -7.31 2.49 15.56
C ALA A 213 -6.02 2.46 16.36
N VAL A 214 -4.92 3.05 15.87
CA VAL A 214 -3.60 2.93 16.50
C VAL A 214 -2.99 4.26 16.94
N ILE A 215 -3.57 5.40 16.57
CA ILE A 215 -2.95 6.69 16.78
C ILE A 215 -2.77 7.04 18.26
N ASP A 216 -3.74 6.66 19.10
CA ASP A 216 -3.75 6.94 20.53
C ASP A 216 -3.05 5.83 21.36
N HIS A 217 -2.58 4.76 20.69
CA HIS A 217 -1.89 3.64 21.32
C HIS A 217 -0.40 3.70 21.00
N ALA A 218 0.39 4.32 21.91
CA ALA A 218 1.83 4.48 21.69
C ALA A 218 2.56 3.14 21.55
N ASP A 219 2.07 2.11 22.26
CA ASP A 219 2.58 0.74 22.30
C ASP A 219 2.10 -0.17 21.14
N ALA A 220 1.29 0.37 20.21
CA ALA A 220 0.70 -0.45 19.13
C ALA A 220 1.77 -1.12 18.24
N ALA A 221 2.90 -0.46 18.03
CA ALA A 221 3.98 -1.02 17.21
C ALA A 221 4.67 -2.20 17.91
N GLU A 222 4.93 -2.09 19.21
CA GLU A 222 5.53 -3.13 20.03
C GLU A 222 4.63 -4.35 20.13
N ARG A 223 3.34 -4.15 20.39
CA ARG A 223 2.34 -5.20 20.46
C ARG A 223 2.21 -5.92 19.12
N TRP A 224 2.14 -5.17 18.02
CA TRP A 224 2.14 -5.75 16.68
C TRP A 224 3.42 -6.52 16.38
N ALA A 225 4.57 -5.98 16.73
CA ALA A 225 5.87 -6.66 16.57
C ALA A 225 5.99 -7.91 17.46
N ALA A 226 5.26 -7.99 18.57
CA ALA A 226 5.11 -9.19 19.38
C ALA A 226 4.13 -10.23 18.79
N GLY A 227 3.43 -9.90 17.70
CA GLY A 227 2.50 -10.80 17.00
C GLY A 227 1.02 -10.56 17.32
N GLU A 228 0.69 -9.50 18.06
CA GLU A 228 -0.71 -9.16 18.34
C GLU A 228 -1.41 -8.56 17.12
N LYS A 229 -2.72 -8.78 17.03
CA LYS A 229 -3.61 -8.14 16.05
C LYS A 229 -4.06 -6.80 16.60
N VAL A 230 -3.41 -5.72 16.20
CA VAL A 230 -3.71 -4.35 16.67
C VAL A 230 -4.73 -3.61 15.78
N PHE A 231 -5.03 -4.15 14.60
CA PHE A 231 -5.97 -3.53 13.66
C PHE A 231 -7.32 -4.26 13.69
N PRO A 232 -8.44 -3.51 13.82
CA PRO A 232 -9.78 -4.08 13.82
C PRO A 232 -10.18 -4.57 12.42
N GLU A 233 -11.11 -5.53 12.36
CA GLU A 233 -11.60 -6.09 11.09
C GLU A 233 -12.16 -5.02 10.13
N GLN A 234 -12.78 -3.96 10.66
CA GLN A 234 -13.37 -2.88 9.86
C GLN A 234 -12.31 -2.06 9.07
N ALA A 235 -11.05 -2.09 9.53
CA ALA A 235 -9.95 -1.44 8.85
C ALA A 235 -9.26 -2.35 7.81
N ARG A 236 -9.62 -3.65 7.78
CA ARG A 236 -8.99 -4.62 6.89
C ARG A 236 -9.59 -4.55 5.49
N LEU A 237 -8.75 -4.71 4.50
CA LEU A 237 -9.12 -4.78 3.08
C LEU A 237 -8.80 -6.18 2.55
N ASP A 238 -9.70 -6.72 1.75
CA ASP A 238 -9.45 -7.94 0.97
C ASP A 238 -8.55 -7.62 -0.24
N TRP A 239 -7.27 -7.37 0.04
CA TRP A 239 -6.30 -7.02 -1.00
C TRP A 239 -5.80 -8.20 -1.81
N PHE A 240 -5.83 -9.37 -1.20
CA PHE A 240 -5.53 -10.61 -1.89
C PHE A 240 -6.85 -11.31 -2.14
N PRO A 241 -7.26 -11.49 -3.42
CA PRO A 241 -8.42 -12.31 -3.70
C PRO A 241 -8.19 -13.67 -3.01
N ALA A 242 -9.17 -14.11 -2.23
CA ALA A 242 -9.14 -15.44 -1.68
C ALA A 242 -8.82 -16.43 -2.82
N PRO A 243 -7.92 -17.41 -2.62
CA PRO A 243 -7.61 -18.38 -3.65
C PRO A 243 -8.92 -18.92 -4.18
N ALA A 244 -9.12 -18.85 -5.51
CA ALA A 244 -10.35 -19.31 -6.15
C ALA A 244 -10.63 -20.70 -5.61
N LYS A 245 -11.82 -20.89 -4.99
CA LYS A 245 -12.24 -22.18 -4.47
C LYS A 245 -12.09 -23.16 -5.64
N THR A 246 -11.13 -24.07 -5.57
CA THR A 246 -11.00 -25.16 -6.52
C THR A 246 -12.33 -25.89 -6.45
N LYS A 247 -13.15 -25.77 -7.49
CA LYS A 247 -14.39 -26.54 -7.62
C LYS A 247 -13.96 -28.00 -7.49
N ALA A 248 -14.38 -28.63 -6.39
CA ALA A 248 -14.18 -30.06 -6.20
C ALA A 248 -14.71 -30.73 -7.48
N LYS A 249 -13.84 -31.42 -8.20
CA LYS A 249 -14.25 -32.22 -9.37
C LYS A 249 -15.23 -33.24 -8.84
N THR A 250 -16.51 -33.04 -9.14
CA THR A 250 -17.56 -34.01 -8.89
C THR A 250 -17.15 -35.28 -9.65
N ALA A 251 -16.78 -36.31 -8.92
CA ALA A 251 -16.46 -37.60 -9.51
C ALA A 251 -17.73 -38.13 -10.19
N VAL A 252 -17.72 -38.07 -11.50
CA VAL A 252 -18.77 -38.73 -12.31
C VAL A 252 -18.60 -40.21 -12.09
N LYS A 253 -19.48 -40.82 -11.27
CA LYS A 253 -19.66 -42.25 -11.18
C LYS A 253 -20.05 -42.77 -12.57
N ARG A 254 -19.10 -43.37 -13.29
CA ARG A 254 -19.42 -44.20 -14.45
C ARG A 254 -20.19 -45.43 -13.94
N LYS A 255 -21.50 -45.47 -14.19
CA LYS A 255 -22.28 -46.68 -14.11
C LYS A 255 -21.79 -47.57 -15.26
N GLY A 256 -21.21 -48.71 -14.92
CA GLY A 256 -20.94 -49.80 -15.89
C GLY A 256 -22.22 -50.39 -16.42
N ARG A 257 -22.16 -50.71 -17.66
CA ARG A 257 -23.00 -51.73 -18.32
C ARG A 257 -22.14 -52.96 -18.58
#